data_ce4d22b7bd21cc7422bcc4169e2724e7
#
_entry.id   ce4d22b7bd21cc7422bcc4169e2724e7
#
_cell.length_a   1.000
_cell.length_b   1.000
_cell.length_c   1.000
_cell.angle_alpha   90.00
_cell.angle_beta   90.00
_cell.angle_gamma   90.00
#
_symmetry.space_group_name_H-M   'P 1'
#
loop_
_entity.id
_entity.type
_entity.pdbx_description
1 polymer ?
#
loop_
_entity_poly.entity_id
_entity_poly.type
_entity_poly.pdbx_seq_one_letter_code
_entity_poly.pdbx_strand_id
1 'polypeptide(L)'
;MSSILECIRTVGRGERGRKPLSFEQAYRIMDEYLSGEVGDDQMAMLLMLIRVQNETNEEIAGFVKAFQSRVPDLGADIDWPCYAGKRNDNASGKPWNLLAAKILADSGYKVLMHGYMDKPSGRTHVESHLQDVGVQSAENPEHAKSILEQDGIAYLPLANFAPEAQTMIGWKHRYGLRTPINTVVRALNPGGGRLGLRGSFHPGFPQLHAEVEHVIGNKSHSVISFKGMNGESEYNPKVSQTVWMSSPDKVESFYWEEMMNLELPLPRQCVLGTSTEEMALMANTVVDSMTAILFAETHDKTEAYQKAVRLWHEYCAR
;
A
#
# COMPACT_ATOMS: atom_id res chain seq x y z
N MET A 1 -10.33 -9.93 33.61
CA MET A 1 -9.05 -9.20 33.32
C MET A 1 -9.29 -8.54 31.98
N SER A 2 -8.92 -7.26 31.78
CA SER A 2 -9.19 -6.63 30.48
C SER A 2 -8.35 -7.32 29.41
N SER A 3 -8.87 -7.44 28.21
CA SER A 3 -8.24 -8.10 27.05
C SER A 3 -6.89 -7.50 26.70
N ILE A 4 -6.73 -6.18 26.81
CA ILE A 4 -5.45 -5.50 26.57
C ILE A 4 -4.35 -5.96 27.55
N LEU A 5 -4.66 -6.17 28.83
CA LEU A 5 -3.68 -6.64 29.80
C LEU A 5 -3.27 -8.10 29.55
N GLU A 6 -4.18 -8.92 29.04
CA GLU A 6 -3.88 -10.28 28.61
C GLU A 6 -2.94 -10.26 27.40
N CYS A 7 -3.24 -9.48 26.37
CA CYS A 7 -2.41 -9.32 25.18
C CYS A 7 -1.00 -8.80 25.54
N ILE A 8 -0.89 -7.75 26.36
CA ILE A 8 0.39 -7.20 26.80
C ILE A 8 1.20 -8.27 27.55
N ARG A 9 0.56 -9.06 28.44
CA ARG A 9 1.24 -10.15 29.15
C ARG A 9 1.68 -11.28 28.21
N THR A 10 0.89 -11.60 27.20
CA THR A 10 1.21 -12.65 26.22
C THR A 10 2.46 -12.28 25.45
N VAL A 11 2.52 -11.07 24.92
CA VAL A 11 3.64 -10.57 24.12
C VAL A 11 4.82 -10.13 24.99
N GLY A 12 4.55 -9.50 26.15
CA GLY A 12 5.56 -8.83 26.97
C GLY A 12 6.32 -9.73 27.95
N ARG A 13 6.09 -11.04 27.97
CA ARG A 13 6.86 -11.98 28.79
C ARG A 13 8.31 -12.03 28.36
N GLY A 14 9.20 -12.46 29.26
CA GLY A 14 10.59 -12.70 28.93
C GLY A 14 10.73 -13.73 27.78
N GLU A 15 11.91 -13.80 27.21
CA GLU A 15 12.22 -14.53 25.97
C GLU A 15 11.69 -15.97 25.89
N ARG A 16 11.65 -16.68 27.05
CA ARG A 16 11.13 -18.05 27.11
C ARG A 16 9.62 -18.16 27.21
N GLY A 17 8.93 -17.09 27.52
CA GLY A 17 7.49 -17.12 27.82
C GLY A 17 6.61 -16.30 26.89
N ARG A 18 7.21 -15.44 26.07
CA ARG A 18 6.50 -14.59 25.11
C ARG A 18 5.93 -15.43 23.97
N LYS A 19 4.75 -15.04 23.50
CA LYS A 19 4.10 -15.60 22.32
C LYS A 19 3.52 -14.47 21.50
N PRO A 20 3.47 -14.58 20.16
CA PRO A 20 2.70 -13.64 19.33
C PRO A 20 1.21 -13.77 19.68
N LEU A 21 0.44 -12.76 19.32
CA LEU A 21 -1.02 -12.84 19.36
C LEU A 21 -1.53 -13.74 18.23
N SER A 22 -2.61 -14.48 18.46
CA SER A 22 -3.37 -15.09 17.39
C SER A 22 -4.12 -14.02 16.58
N PHE A 23 -4.58 -14.38 15.39
CA PHE A 23 -5.44 -13.52 14.56
C PHE A 23 -6.64 -12.99 15.35
N GLU A 24 -7.34 -13.87 16.10
CA GLU A 24 -8.52 -13.50 16.87
C GLU A 24 -8.22 -12.55 18.03
N GLN A 25 -7.07 -12.74 18.69
CA GLN A 25 -6.61 -11.85 19.76
C GLN A 25 -6.26 -10.47 19.19
N ALA A 26 -5.53 -10.43 18.07
CA ALA A 26 -5.17 -9.19 17.39
C ALA A 26 -6.39 -8.45 16.85
N TYR A 27 -7.32 -9.15 16.21
CA TYR A 27 -8.60 -8.61 15.76
C TYR A 27 -9.36 -7.96 16.92
N ARG A 28 -9.62 -8.74 17.97
CA ARG A 28 -10.41 -8.29 19.12
C ARG A 28 -9.81 -7.07 19.79
N ILE A 29 -8.51 -7.08 20.07
CA ILE A 29 -7.90 -5.97 20.78
C ILE A 29 -7.85 -4.66 19.96
N MET A 30 -7.69 -4.78 18.64
CA MET A 30 -7.80 -3.63 17.76
C MET A 30 -9.23 -3.12 17.67
N ASP A 31 -10.21 -4.01 17.60
CA ASP A 31 -11.64 -3.65 17.58
C ASP A 31 -12.08 -2.95 18.87
N GLU A 32 -11.63 -3.44 20.04
CA GLU A 32 -11.82 -2.78 21.33
C GLU A 32 -11.17 -1.38 21.37
N TYR A 33 -9.97 -1.22 20.79
CA TYR A 33 -9.32 0.10 20.66
C TYR A 33 -10.13 1.04 19.78
N LEU A 34 -10.57 0.58 18.60
CA LEU A 34 -11.39 1.37 17.67
C LEU A 34 -12.78 1.70 18.24
N SER A 35 -13.23 0.97 19.26
CA SER A 35 -14.45 1.26 20.02
C SER A 35 -14.23 2.19 21.21
N GLY A 36 -12.98 2.62 21.47
CA GLY A 36 -12.62 3.50 22.59
C GLY A 36 -12.54 2.81 23.95
N GLU A 37 -12.52 1.47 23.97
CA GLU A 37 -12.43 0.68 25.22
C GLU A 37 -10.98 0.52 25.71
N VAL A 38 -10.00 0.79 24.85
CA VAL A 38 -8.55 0.69 25.12
C VAL A 38 -7.90 2.06 24.93
N GLY A 39 -7.08 2.48 25.89
CA GLY A 39 -6.37 3.75 25.81
C GLY A 39 -5.16 3.72 24.87
N ASP A 40 -4.79 4.89 24.35
CA ASP A 40 -3.64 5.08 23.46
C ASP A 40 -2.32 4.57 24.07
N ASP A 41 -2.12 4.79 25.36
CA ASP A 41 -0.91 4.37 26.09
C ASP A 41 -0.77 2.84 26.13
N GLN A 42 -1.88 2.14 26.35
CA GLN A 42 -1.93 0.68 26.38
C GLN A 42 -1.72 0.09 24.98
N MET A 43 -2.42 0.63 23.97
CA MET A 43 -2.27 0.19 22.58
C MET A 43 -0.86 0.48 22.07
N ALA A 44 -0.29 1.65 22.37
CA ALA A 44 1.07 1.99 21.98
C ALA A 44 2.10 1.05 22.63
N MET A 45 1.94 0.70 23.90
CA MET A 45 2.78 -0.29 24.59
C MET A 45 2.70 -1.66 23.88
N LEU A 46 1.49 -2.15 23.59
CA LEU A 46 1.28 -3.43 22.92
C LEU A 46 1.97 -3.45 21.54
N LEU A 47 1.71 -2.43 20.71
CA LEU A 47 2.30 -2.35 19.37
C LEU A 47 3.83 -2.26 19.40
N MET A 48 4.42 -1.55 20.39
CA MET A 48 5.87 -1.50 20.50
C MET A 48 6.48 -2.83 20.97
N LEU A 49 5.81 -3.59 21.83
CA LEU A 49 6.23 -4.94 22.21
C LEU A 49 6.20 -5.90 21.00
N ILE A 50 5.15 -5.84 20.19
CA ILE A 50 5.05 -6.61 18.93
C ILE A 50 6.18 -6.19 17.97
N ARG A 51 6.39 -4.88 17.78
CA ARG A 51 7.42 -4.36 16.87
C ARG A 51 8.83 -4.86 17.19
N VAL A 52 9.22 -4.87 18.46
CA VAL A 52 10.58 -5.31 18.87
C VAL A 52 10.77 -6.83 18.78
N GLN A 53 9.70 -7.59 18.60
CA GLN A 53 9.71 -9.04 18.43
C GLN A 53 9.55 -9.48 16.98
N ASN A 54 9.38 -8.53 16.05
CA ASN A 54 8.97 -8.70 14.67
C ASN A 54 7.53 -9.24 14.58
N GLU A 55 6.66 -8.37 14.11
CA GLU A 55 5.25 -8.67 13.90
C GLU A 55 5.02 -9.90 13.02
N THR A 56 4.04 -10.73 13.36
CA THR A 56 3.63 -11.88 12.58
C THR A 56 2.53 -11.53 11.57
N ASN A 57 2.35 -12.38 10.55
CA ASN A 57 1.27 -12.23 9.57
C ASN A 57 -0.12 -12.31 10.23
N GLU A 58 -0.31 -13.17 11.24
CA GLU A 58 -1.58 -13.29 11.97
C GLU A 58 -1.90 -12.03 12.79
N GLU A 59 -0.90 -11.46 13.48
CA GLU A 59 -1.07 -10.21 14.23
C GLU A 59 -1.48 -9.06 13.32
N ILE A 60 -0.76 -8.87 12.20
CA ILE A 60 -1.06 -7.81 11.24
C ILE A 60 -2.41 -8.04 10.58
N ALA A 61 -2.72 -9.27 10.15
CA ALA A 61 -4.00 -9.60 9.52
C ALA A 61 -5.19 -9.36 10.45
N GLY A 62 -5.07 -9.71 11.73
CA GLY A 62 -6.10 -9.43 12.74
C GLY A 62 -6.34 -7.92 12.90
N PHE A 63 -5.27 -7.12 13.00
CA PHE A 63 -5.39 -5.66 13.07
C PHE A 63 -6.03 -5.08 11.81
N VAL A 64 -5.60 -5.51 10.62
CA VAL A 64 -6.19 -5.07 9.34
C VAL A 64 -7.68 -5.38 9.29
N LYS A 65 -8.05 -6.61 9.67
CA LYS A 65 -9.45 -7.05 9.62
C LYS A 65 -10.37 -6.22 10.53
N ALA A 66 -9.88 -5.78 11.68
CA ALA A 66 -10.63 -4.90 12.58
C ALA A 66 -10.94 -3.53 11.92
N PHE A 67 -9.98 -2.94 11.20
CA PHE A 67 -10.24 -1.73 10.42
C PHE A 67 -11.19 -1.99 9.25
N GLN A 68 -10.95 -3.07 8.48
CA GLN A 68 -11.78 -3.39 7.32
C GLN A 68 -13.26 -3.61 7.67
N SER A 69 -13.55 -4.12 8.87
CA SER A 69 -14.94 -4.31 9.34
C SER A 69 -15.70 -2.99 9.53
N ARG A 70 -15.02 -1.86 9.53
CA ARG A 70 -15.58 -0.51 9.77
C ARG A 70 -15.60 0.38 8.53
N VAL A 71 -14.97 -0.06 7.43
CA VAL A 71 -14.93 0.69 6.17
C VAL A 71 -15.87 0.04 5.17
N PRO A 72 -16.78 0.80 4.54
CA PRO A 72 -17.66 0.26 3.52
C PRO A 72 -16.87 -0.08 2.24
N ASP A 73 -17.35 -1.08 1.50
CA ASP A 73 -16.86 -1.36 0.14
C ASP A 73 -17.27 -0.24 -0.81
N LEU A 74 -16.28 0.37 -1.47
CA LEU A 74 -16.49 1.50 -2.38
C LEU A 74 -16.55 1.07 -3.86
N GLY A 75 -16.40 -0.23 -4.15
CA GLY A 75 -16.49 -0.78 -5.48
C GLY A 75 -15.28 -0.46 -6.38
N ALA A 76 -14.09 -0.34 -5.81
CA ALA A 76 -12.86 -0.20 -6.58
C ALA A 76 -12.42 -1.55 -7.20
N ASP A 77 -11.72 -1.51 -8.33
CA ASP A 77 -11.04 -2.68 -8.89
C ASP A 77 -9.63 -2.83 -8.29
N ILE A 78 -8.94 -1.70 -8.10
CA ILE A 78 -7.54 -1.64 -7.68
C ILE A 78 -7.40 -0.86 -6.38
N ASP A 79 -6.73 -1.48 -5.40
CA ASP A 79 -6.31 -0.88 -4.14
C ASP A 79 -4.83 -0.44 -4.22
N TRP A 80 -4.57 0.86 -4.04
CA TRP A 80 -3.24 1.44 -4.20
C TRP A 80 -2.79 2.26 -2.99
N PRO A 81 -2.09 1.66 -2.00
CA PRO A 81 -1.61 2.35 -0.80
C PRO A 81 -0.37 3.22 -1.07
N CYS A 82 -0.34 4.43 -0.48
CA CYS A 82 0.71 5.45 -0.63
C CYS A 82 1.14 5.99 0.73
N TYR A 83 2.04 5.28 1.43
CA TYR A 83 2.37 5.58 2.84
C TYR A 83 3.84 5.89 3.14
N ALA A 84 4.75 5.78 2.18
CA ALA A 84 6.16 5.98 2.46
C ALA A 84 6.65 7.40 2.13
N GLY A 85 6.14 8.00 1.08
CA GLY A 85 6.69 9.21 0.48
C GLY A 85 8.05 8.97 -0.19
N LYS A 86 8.34 9.74 -1.19
CA LYS A 86 9.60 9.70 -1.95
C LYS A 86 10.63 10.63 -1.34
N ARG A 87 11.92 10.26 -1.36
CA ARG A 87 12.99 11.16 -0.97
C ARG A 87 13.22 12.20 -2.06
N ASN A 88 13.46 13.44 -1.67
CA ASN A 88 13.67 14.56 -2.60
C ASN A 88 15.11 14.69 -3.09
N ASP A 89 15.99 13.78 -2.70
CA ASP A 89 17.43 13.85 -2.93
C ASP A 89 17.90 13.31 -4.30
N ASN A 90 17.01 12.68 -5.08
CA ASN A 90 17.35 12.05 -6.36
C ASN A 90 16.20 12.11 -7.36
N ALA A 91 16.49 11.75 -8.63
CA ALA A 91 15.55 11.58 -9.72
C ALA A 91 14.30 10.72 -9.37
N SER A 92 14.44 9.81 -8.41
CA SER A 92 13.35 8.97 -7.91
C SER A 92 12.37 9.68 -6.94
N GLY A 93 12.54 10.98 -6.70
CA GLY A 93 11.69 11.77 -5.79
C GLY A 93 10.28 12.07 -6.30
N LYS A 94 9.94 11.69 -7.53
CA LYS A 94 8.63 11.95 -8.14
C LYS A 94 7.66 10.78 -7.93
N PRO A 95 6.36 11.04 -7.67
CA PRO A 95 5.37 9.98 -7.45
C PRO A 95 4.83 9.43 -8.78
N TRP A 96 5.64 8.71 -9.54
CA TRP A 96 5.27 8.17 -10.85
C TRP A 96 4.21 7.06 -10.78
N ASN A 97 4.04 6.45 -9.60
CA ASN A 97 2.92 5.56 -9.32
C ASN A 97 1.56 6.24 -9.49
N LEU A 98 1.47 7.55 -9.27
CA LEU A 98 0.25 8.32 -9.51
C LEU A 98 -0.10 8.34 -11.01
N LEU A 99 0.90 8.47 -11.89
CA LEU A 99 0.69 8.40 -13.33
C LEU A 99 0.29 6.98 -13.77
N ALA A 100 0.92 5.94 -13.22
CA ALA A 100 0.55 4.56 -13.49
C ALA A 100 -0.92 4.28 -13.10
N ALA A 101 -1.34 4.73 -11.93
CA ALA A 101 -2.72 4.62 -11.45
C ALA A 101 -3.70 5.35 -12.38
N LYS A 102 -3.36 6.58 -12.81
CA LYS A 102 -4.19 7.36 -13.74
C LYS A 102 -4.35 6.69 -15.10
N ILE A 103 -3.28 6.12 -15.67
CA ILE A 103 -3.35 5.41 -16.96
C ILE A 103 -4.24 4.17 -16.85
N LEU A 104 -4.16 3.41 -15.75
CA LEU A 104 -5.05 2.27 -15.52
C LEU A 104 -6.51 2.73 -15.39
N ALA A 105 -6.76 3.82 -14.69
CA ALA A 105 -8.11 4.38 -14.59
C ALA A 105 -8.67 4.82 -15.96
N ASP A 106 -7.85 5.48 -16.78
CA ASP A 106 -8.22 5.90 -18.14
C ASP A 106 -8.48 4.69 -19.07
N SER A 107 -7.98 3.52 -18.72
CA SER A 107 -8.23 2.26 -19.42
C SER A 107 -9.47 1.49 -18.93
N GLY A 108 -10.18 2.03 -17.93
CA GLY A 108 -11.46 1.50 -17.46
C GLY A 108 -11.43 0.81 -16.10
N TYR A 109 -10.28 0.77 -15.39
CA TYR A 109 -10.24 0.30 -14.00
C TYR A 109 -10.73 1.38 -13.04
N LYS A 110 -11.42 0.99 -11.98
CA LYS A 110 -11.68 1.87 -10.84
C LYS A 110 -10.54 1.76 -9.84
N VAL A 111 -9.72 2.82 -9.72
CA VAL A 111 -8.51 2.84 -8.89
C VAL A 111 -8.73 3.68 -7.64
N LEU A 112 -8.70 3.08 -6.46
CA LEU A 112 -8.66 3.83 -5.20
C LEU A 112 -7.23 3.90 -4.67
N MET A 113 -6.64 5.09 -4.72
CA MET A 113 -5.41 5.40 -4.01
C MET A 113 -5.75 5.88 -2.60
N HIS A 114 -4.97 5.47 -1.63
CA HIS A 114 -5.15 5.96 -0.25
C HIS A 114 -3.80 6.13 0.44
N GLY A 115 -3.71 7.06 1.38
CA GLY A 115 -2.42 7.34 1.96
C GLY A 115 -2.42 8.33 3.10
N TYR A 116 -1.20 8.69 3.49
CA TYR A 116 -0.89 9.60 4.57
C TYR A 116 0.25 10.53 4.18
N MET A 117 0.05 11.82 4.37
CA MET A 117 1.10 12.82 4.13
C MET A 117 1.81 13.18 5.44
N ASP A 118 3.07 12.78 5.55
CA ASP A 118 3.95 13.12 6.67
C ASP A 118 4.69 14.45 6.40
N LYS A 119 4.05 15.56 6.68
CA LYS A 119 4.60 16.90 6.43
C LYS A 119 5.99 17.15 7.06
N PRO A 120 6.28 16.67 8.30
CA PRO A 120 7.59 16.87 8.89
C PRO A 120 8.72 16.05 8.24
N SER A 121 8.41 15.06 7.41
CA SER A 121 9.42 14.14 6.85
C SER A 121 10.29 14.75 5.75
N GLY A 122 9.90 15.87 5.16
CA GLY A 122 10.57 16.45 3.98
C GLY A 122 10.49 15.56 2.73
N ARG A 123 9.55 14.61 2.68
CA ARG A 123 9.35 13.70 1.56
C ARG A 123 8.25 14.20 0.62
N THR A 124 8.35 13.83 -0.64
CA THR A 124 7.27 14.02 -1.62
C THR A 124 6.23 12.91 -1.46
N HIS A 125 5.00 13.27 -1.20
CA HIS A 125 3.87 12.34 -1.10
C HIS A 125 2.95 12.49 -2.32
N VAL A 126 2.30 11.39 -2.70
CA VAL A 126 1.32 11.36 -3.81
C VAL A 126 0.28 12.46 -3.66
N GLU A 127 -0.24 12.66 -2.45
CA GLU A 127 -1.28 13.66 -2.14
C GLU A 127 -0.91 15.09 -2.58
N SER A 128 0.38 15.45 -2.57
CA SER A 128 0.83 16.79 -3.00
C SER A 128 0.86 16.99 -4.52
N HIS A 129 0.63 15.95 -5.30
CA HIS A 129 0.73 15.95 -6.77
C HIS A 129 -0.56 15.51 -7.48
N LEU A 130 -1.65 15.33 -6.75
CA LEU A 130 -2.92 14.84 -7.32
C LEU A 130 -3.43 15.72 -8.47
N GLN A 131 -3.34 17.05 -8.30
CA GLN A 131 -3.80 18.01 -9.31
C GLN A 131 -2.95 17.99 -10.58
N ASP A 132 -1.67 17.59 -10.51
CA ASP A 132 -0.78 17.55 -11.67
C ASP A 132 -1.24 16.54 -12.74
N VAL A 133 -2.08 15.58 -12.35
CA VAL A 133 -2.66 14.56 -13.23
C VAL A 133 -4.20 14.49 -13.17
N GLY A 134 -4.83 15.51 -12.57
CA GLY A 134 -6.28 15.61 -12.50
C GLY A 134 -6.97 14.60 -11.61
N VAL A 135 -6.31 14.13 -10.54
CA VAL A 135 -6.91 13.23 -9.54
C VAL A 135 -7.50 14.03 -8.39
N GLN A 136 -8.71 13.70 -7.96
CA GLN A 136 -9.39 14.34 -6.84
C GLN A 136 -9.09 13.64 -5.51
N SER A 137 -8.96 14.43 -4.44
CA SER A 137 -8.92 13.96 -3.07
C SER A 137 -10.33 13.91 -2.48
N ALA A 138 -10.71 12.78 -1.90
CA ALA A 138 -12.02 12.59 -1.30
C ALA A 138 -12.05 13.02 0.16
N GLU A 139 -13.14 13.65 0.57
CA GLU A 139 -13.36 14.14 1.95
C GLU A 139 -13.84 13.02 2.91
N ASN A 140 -14.43 11.96 2.37
CA ASN A 140 -14.98 10.82 3.09
C ASN A 140 -15.17 9.63 2.12
N PRO A 141 -15.51 8.43 2.61
CA PRO A 141 -15.74 7.26 1.76
C PRO A 141 -16.83 7.43 0.71
N GLU A 142 -17.94 8.07 1.03
CA GLU A 142 -19.07 8.30 0.11
C GLU A 142 -18.64 9.22 -1.04
N HIS A 143 -17.88 10.26 -0.74
CA HIS A 143 -17.31 11.15 -1.75
C HIS A 143 -16.29 10.38 -2.63
N ALA A 144 -15.46 9.51 -2.05
CA ALA A 144 -14.53 8.67 -2.81
C ALA A 144 -15.29 7.77 -3.80
N LYS A 145 -16.41 7.17 -3.39
CA LYS A 145 -17.26 6.35 -4.27
C LYS A 145 -17.81 7.16 -5.44
N SER A 146 -18.31 8.37 -5.18
CA SER A 146 -18.82 9.26 -6.23
C SER A 146 -17.73 9.62 -7.25
N ILE A 147 -16.52 9.97 -6.79
CA ILE A 147 -15.37 10.25 -7.68
C ILE A 147 -14.98 9.02 -8.51
N LEU A 148 -14.94 7.83 -7.89
CA LEU A 148 -14.65 6.58 -8.59
C LEU A 148 -15.66 6.27 -9.70
N GLU A 149 -16.93 6.58 -9.48
CA GLU A 149 -17.98 6.40 -10.48
C GLU A 149 -17.87 7.39 -11.64
N GLN A 150 -17.42 8.62 -11.38
CA GLN A 150 -17.31 9.68 -12.38
C GLN A 150 -15.98 9.67 -13.13
N ASP A 151 -14.87 9.56 -12.41
CA ASP A 151 -13.51 9.80 -12.94
C ASP A 151 -12.67 8.51 -13.02
N GLY A 152 -13.16 7.39 -12.46
CA GLY A 152 -12.45 6.12 -12.42
C GLY A 152 -11.28 6.07 -11.41
N ILE A 153 -10.88 7.20 -10.83
CA ILE A 153 -9.77 7.27 -9.87
C ILE A 153 -10.07 8.30 -8.78
N ALA A 154 -9.79 7.92 -7.53
CA ALA A 154 -9.86 8.80 -6.38
C ALA A 154 -8.67 8.60 -5.44
N TYR A 155 -8.31 9.64 -4.70
CA TYR A 155 -7.40 9.54 -3.55
C TYR A 155 -8.20 9.74 -2.26
N LEU A 156 -8.07 8.82 -1.31
CA LEU A 156 -8.74 8.89 0.00
C LEU A 156 -7.69 9.02 1.11
N PRO A 157 -7.55 10.21 1.74
CA PRO A 157 -6.65 10.39 2.87
C PRO A 157 -6.99 9.46 4.04
N LEU A 158 -5.96 8.91 4.69
CA LEU A 158 -6.12 7.98 5.83
C LEU A 158 -7.01 8.57 6.94
N ALA A 159 -6.86 9.85 7.23
CA ALA A 159 -7.67 10.55 8.24
C ALA A 159 -9.17 10.51 7.97
N ASN A 160 -9.56 10.37 6.70
CA ASN A 160 -10.95 10.49 6.24
C ASN A 160 -11.70 9.14 6.26
N PHE A 161 -11.02 8.01 6.52
CA PHE A 161 -11.66 6.71 6.65
C PHE A 161 -11.17 5.87 7.84
N ALA A 162 -9.98 6.18 8.39
CA ALA A 162 -9.40 5.48 9.54
C ALA A 162 -8.60 6.48 10.42
N PRO A 163 -9.28 7.43 11.08
CA PRO A 163 -8.62 8.49 11.88
C PRO A 163 -7.79 7.93 13.04
N GLU A 164 -8.16 6.77 13.60
CA GLU A 164 -7.38 6.10 14.63
C GLU A 164 -6.04 5.59 14.06
N ALA A 165 -6.03 5.04 12.84
CA ALA A 165 -4.80 4.64 12.16
C ALA A 165 -3.92 5.85 11.86
N GLN A 166 -4.52 7.00 11.48
CA GLN A 166 -3.82 8.27 11.31
C GLN A 166 -3.14 8.71 12.62
N THR A 167 -3.83 8.61 13.75
CA THR A 167 -3.29 8.90 15.08
C THR A 167 -2.11 7.99 15.40
N MET A 168 -2.30 6.67 15.24
CA MET A 168 -1.27 5.67 15.54
C MET A 168 -0.03 5.78 14.64
N ILE A 169 -0.17 6.12 13.35
CA ILE A 169 0.99 6.32 12.46
C ILE A 169 1.79 7.57 12.87
N GLY A 170 1.12 8.56 13.45
CA GLY A 170 1.73 9.77 14.00
C GLY A 170 2.56 9.52 15.28
N TRP A 171 2.34 8.41 15.99
CA TRP A 171 3.08 8.10 17.23
C TRP A 171 4.58 7.96 17.03
N LYS A 172 5.06 7.68 15.81
CA LYS A 172 6.49 7.68 15.50
C LYS A 172 7.21 8.98 15.87
N HIS A 173 6.50 10.12 15.83
CA HIS A 173 7.06 11.43 16.22
C HIS A 173 7.17 11.58 17.73
N ARG A 174 6.38 10.83 18.50
CA ARG A 174 6.43 10.82 19.99
C ARG A 174 7.42 9.79 20.52
N TYR A 175 7.51 8.62 19.86
CA TYR A 175 8.29 7.48 20.37
C TYR A 175 9.62 7.28 19.64
N GLY A 176 9.87 8.01 18.56
CA GLY A 176 11.10 7.88 17.74
C GLY A 176 11.17 6.61 16.90
N LEU A 177 10.18 5.73 16.99
CA LEU A 177 10.13 4.44 16.29
C LEU A 177 8.78 4.25 15.59
N ARG A 178 8.79 3.52 14.47
CA ARG A 178 7.58 3.06 13.80
C ARG A 178 7.02 1.85 14.53
N THR A 179 5.70 1.77 14.61
CA THR A 179 4.96 0.61 15.12
C THR A 179 4.47 -0.28 13.97
N PRO A 180 3.91 -1.47 14.23
CA PRO A 180 3.28 -2.34 13.23
C PRO A 180 2.18 -1.67 12.42
N ILE A 181 1.59 -0.58 12.90
CA ILE A 181 0.56 0.17 12.16
C ILE A 181 1.03 0.61 10.76
N ASN A 182 2.35 0.85 10.58
CA ASN A 182 2.90 1.20 9.27
C ASN A 182 2.82 0.05 8.25
N THR A 183 2.70 -1.19 8.73
CA THR A 183 2.43 -2.39 7.93
C THR A 183 0.92 -2.54 7.71
N VAL A 184 0.13 -2.38 8.77
CA VAL A 184 -1.34 -2.49 8.76
C VAL A 184 -1.98 -1.56 7.73
N VAL A 185 -1.62 -0.26 7.72
CA VAL A 185 -2.27 0.72 6.84
C VAL A 185 -2.13 0.42 5.35
N ARG A 186 -1.11 -0.34 4.95
CA ARG A 186 -0.92 -0.74 3.55
C ARG A 186 -1.91 -1.80 3.07
N ALA A 187 -2.50 -2.55 3.98
CA ALA A 187 -3.42 -3.65 3.69
C ALA A 187 -4.90 -3.31 3.99
N LEU A 188 -5.22 -2.05 4.31
CA LEU A 188 -6.58 -1.65 4.71
C LEU A 188 -7.60 -1.83 3.59
N ASN A 189 -7.20 -1.66 2.33
CA ASN A 189 -8.07 -1.83 1.16
C ASN A 189 -9.46 -1.18 1.32
N PRO A 190 -9.54 0.14 1.54
CA PRO A 190 -10.80 0.82 1.83
C PRO A 190 -11.78 0.81 0.63
N GLY A 191 -11.29 0.50 -0.56
CA GLY A 191 -12.11 0.44 -1.77
C GLY A 191 -12.74 -0.91 -2.06
N GLY A 192 -12.36 -1.96 -1.30
CA GLY A 192 -12.76 -3.34 -1.61
C GLY A 192 -12.12 -3.87 -2.92
N GLY A 193 -11.02 -3.25 -3.38
CA GLY A 193 -10.36 -3.60 -4.63
C GLY A 193 -9.96 -5.06 -4.70
N ARG A 194 -10.34 -5.72 -5.81
CA ARG A 194 -9.99 -7.14 -6.05
C ARG A 194 -8.52 -7.33 -6.43
N LEU A 195 -7.86 -6.28 -6.88
CA LEU A 195 -6.44 -6.23 -7.18
C LEU A 195 -5.75 -5.25 -6.23
N GLY A 196 -4.55 -5.60 -5.76
CA GLY A 196 -3.81 -4.71 -4.89
C GLY A 196 -2.31 -4.83 -5.07
N LEU A 197 -1.57 -3.78 -4.67
CA LEU A 197 -0.13 -3.85 -4.57
C LEU A 197 0.38 -3.33 -3.24
N ARG A 198 1.50 -3.92 -2.77
CA ARG A 198 2.11 -3.57 -1.49
C ARG A 198 3.60 -3.32 -1.69
N GLY A 199 3.96 -2.05 -1.81
CA GLY A 199 5.35 -1.63 -1.81
C GLY A 199 5.91 -1.57 -0.40
N SER A 200 7.13 -2.06 -0.21
CA SER A 200 7.84 -1.96 1.07
C SER A 200 9.33 -1.66 0.85
N PHE A 201 10.02 -1.18 1.88
CA PHE A 201 11.44 -0.82 1.79
C PHE A 201 12.36 -1.92 2.28
N HIS A 202 12.03 -2.55 3.41
CA HIS A 202 12.90 -3.50 4.08
C HIS A 202 12.74 -4.93 3.53
N PRO A 203 13.82 -5.72 3.49
CA PRO A 203 13.75 -7.15 3.18
C PRO A 203 12.76 -7.88 4.13
N GLY A 204 12.10 -8.92 3.62
CA GLY A 204 11.10 -9.70 4.37
C GLY A 204 9.68 -9.11 4.36
N PHE A 205 9.51 -7.81 4.26
CA PHE A 205 8.18 -7.21 4.24
C PHE A 205 7.34 -7.52 2.99
N PRO A 206 7.92 -7.67 1.78
CA PRO A 206 7.12 -8.15 0.65
C PRO A 206 6.47 -9.50 0.91
N GLN A 207 7.21 -10.45 1.47
CA GLN A 207 6.67 -11.75 1.87
C GLN A 207 5.60 -11.59 2.95
N LEU A 208 5.90 -10.87 4.02
CA LEU A 208 4.95 -10.61 5.12
C LEU A 208 3.63 -10.03 4.60
N HIS A 209 3.67 -9.04 3.69
CA HIS A 209 2.45 -8.47 3.12
C HIS A 209 1.64 -9.49 2.34
N ALA A 210 2.26 -10.35 1.53
CA ALA A 210 1.56 -11.40 0.80
C ALA A 210 0.94 -12.43 1.75
N GLU A 211 1.64 -12.82 2.80
CA GLU A 211 1.14 -13.74 3.83
C GLU A 211 -0.01 -13.13 4.64
N VAL A 212 0.06 -11.82 4.97
CA VAL A 212 -1.03 -11.08 5.63
C VAL A 212 -2.30 -11.11 4.79
N GLU A 213 -2.20 -10.81 3.49
CA GLU A 213 -3.35 -10.83 2.59
C GLU A 213 -3.97 -12.23 2.48
N HIS A 214 -3.14 -13.26 2.49
CA HIS A 214 -3.61 -14.65 2.48
C HIS A 214 -4.35 -15.03 3.78
N VAL A 215 -3.82 -14.62 4.93
CA VAL A 215 -4.47 -14.84 6.25
C VAL A 215 -5.79 -14.07 6.37
N ILE A 216 -5.89 -12.86 5.83
CA ILE A 216 -7.15 -12.09 5.77
C ILE A 216 -8.24 -12.88 5.01
N GLY A 217 -7.85 -13.68 4.02
CA GLY A 217 -8.72 -14.67 3.39
C GLY A 217 -9.80 -14.09 2.49
N ASN A 218 -9.57 -12.98 1.83
CA ASN A 218 -10.50 -12.45 0.84
C ASN A 218 -10.44 -13.27 -0.45
N LYS A 219 -11.49 -14.09 -0.71
CA LYS A 219 -11.56 -15.09 -1.79
C LYS A 219 -11.54 -14.52 -3.22
N SER A 220 -11.71 -13.23 -3.40
CA SER A 220 -11.72 -12.57 -4.71
C SER A 220 -10.54 -11.61 -4.91
N HIS A 221 -9.58 -11.60 -3.99
CA HIS A 221 -8.53 -10.61 -3.92
C HIS A 221 -7.18 -11.20 -4.31
N SER A 222 -6.50 -10.56 -5.25
CA SER A 222 -5.11 -10.88 -5.63
C SER A 222 -4.23 -9.68 -5.37
N VAL A 223 -3.17 -9.87 -4.59
CA VAL A 223 -2.24 -8.80 -4.20
C VAL A 223 -0.83 -9.17 -4.57
N ILE A 224 -0.15 -8.22 -5.22
CA ILE A 224 1.27 -8.32 -5.50
C ILE A 224 2.08 -7.48 -4.51
N SER A 225 3.16 -8.03 -4.01
CA SER A 225 4.01 -7.39 -3.03
C SER A 225 5.47 -7.43 -3.45
N PHE A 226 6.19 -6.31 -3.31
CA PHE A 226 7.55 -6.14 -3.79
C PHE A 226 8.32 -5.08 -3.01
N LYS A 227 9.65 -5.01 -3.21
CA LYS A 227 10.47 -3.92 -2.72
C LYS A 227 10.24 -2.68 -3.58
N GLY A 228 9.41 -1.78 -3.09
CA GLY A 228 9.03 -0.57 -3.79
C GLY A 228 10.09 0.53 -3.74
N MET A 229 10.06 1.42 -4.73
CA MET A 229 10.96 2.56 -4.79
C MET A 229 10.71 3.49 -3.60
N ASN A 230 11.74 3.68 -2.75
CA ASN A 230 11.64 4.37 -1.45
C ASN A 230 10.61 3.74 -0.48
N GLY A 231 10.13 2.53 -0.75
CA GLY A 231 9.10 1.85 0.05
C GLY A 231 7.67 2.21 -0.34
N GLU A 232 7.48 2.95 -1.44
CA GLU A 232 6.16 3.19 -2.02
C GLU A 232 5.69 1.99 -2.87
N SER A 233 4.39 1.94 -3.12
CA SER A 233 3.79 0.99 -4.06
C SER A 233 4.08 1.41 -5.50
N GLU A 234 5.38 1.44 -5.82
CA GLU A 234 5.95 1.82 -7.09
C GLU A 234 7.12 0.91 -7.42
N TYR A 235 7.07 0.22 -8.55
CA TYR A 235 8.09 -0.75 -8.94
C TYR A 235 9.41 -0.05 -9.34
N ASN A 236 10.54 -0.65 -9.01
CA ASN A 236 11.85 -0.16 -9.42
C ASN A 236 12.42 -1.00 -10.57
N PRO A 237 12.44 -0.49 -11.82
CA PRO A 237 12.89 -1.24 -13.00
C PRO A 237 14.39 -1.55 -12.99
N LYS A 238 15.18 -0.86 -12.18
CA LYS A 238 16.65 -1.00 -12.13
C LYS A 238 17.15 -2.11 -11.21
N VAL A 239 16.27 -2.88 -10.59
CA VAL A 239 16.68 -3.91 -9.63
C VAL A 239 15.98 -5.23 -9.89
N SER A 240 16.76 -6.28 -9.93
CA SER A 240 16.21 -7.64 -9.85
C SER A 240 15.72 -7.92 -8.44
N GLN A 241 14.55 -8.53 -8.29
CA GLN A 241 13.97 -8.80 -6.98
C GLN A 241 12.98 -9.97 -6.99
N THR A 242 12.74 -10.53 -5.82
CA THR A 242 11.62 -11.45 -5.61
C THR A 242 10.35 -10.65 -5.39
N VAL A 243 9.33 -10.95 -6.18
CA VAL A 243 7.97 -10.45 -6.07
C VAL A 243 7.12 -11.54 -5.45
N TRP A 244 6.23 -11.17 -4.54
CA TRP A 244 5.33 -12.09 -3.86
C TRP A 244 3.90 -11.80 -4.27
N MET A 245 3.12 -12.84 -4.53
CA MET A 245 1.71 -12.72 -4.86
C MET A 245 0.89 -13.54 -3.91
N SER A 246 -0.10 -12.91 -3.30
CA SER A 246 -1.20 -13.58 -2.62
C SER A 246 -2.38 -13.69 -3.58
N SER A 247 -2.87 -14.87 -3.74
CA SER A 247 -4.14 -15.18 -4.41
C SER A 247 -5.07 -15.91 -3.43
N PRO A 248 -6.36 -16.13 -3.75
CA PRO A 248 -7.29 -16.80 -2.86
C PRO A 248 -6.80 -18.13 -2.29
N ASP A 249 -6.06 -18.88 -3.10
CA ASP A 249 -5.68 -20.26 -2.77
C ASP A 249 -4.25 -20.39 -2.22
N LYS A 250 -3.35 -19.43 -2.52
CA LYS A 250 -1.93 -19.60 -2.22
C LYS A 250 -1.15 -18.29 -2.19
N VAL A 251 0.03 -18.35 -1.57
CA VAL A 251 1.09 -17.35 -1.70
C VAL A 251 2.21 -17.93 -2.55
N GLU A 252 2.65 -17.18 -3.57
CA GLU A 252 3.72 -17.57 -4.48
C GLU A 252 4.78 -16.48 -4.58
N SER A 253 5.99 -16.88 -4.96
CA SER A 253 7.08 -15.94 -5.22
C SER A 253 7.62 -16.12 -6.63
N PHE A 254 7.98 -15.00 -7.25
CA PHE A 254 8.51 -14.94 -8.60
C PHE A 254 9.78 -14.08 -8.60
N TYR A 255 10.84 -14.56 -9.23
CA TYR A 255 12.02 -13.74 -9.44
C TYR A 255 11.86 -12.91 -10.71
N TRP A 256 11.92 -11.59 -10.58
CA TRP A 256 11.88 -10.65 -11.69
C TRP A 256 13.24 -9.99 -11.85
N GLU A 257 13.80 -10.13 -13.03
CA GLU A 257 15.03 -9.44 -13.41
C GLU A 257 14.75 -7.95 -13.64
N GLU A 258 15.80 -7.14 -13.63
CA GLU A 258 15.69 -5.74 -14.03
C GLU A 258 15.09 -5.62 -15.46
N MET A 259 14.24 -4.63 -15.67
CA MET A 259 13.41 -4.53 -16.87
C MET A 259 13.50 -3.13 -17.52
N MET A 260 14.70 -2.57 -17.65
CA MET A 260 14.87 -1.30 -18.36
C MET A 260 14.70 -1.49 -19.86
N ASN A 261 13.62 -0.93 -20.43
CA ASN A 261 13.35 -0.89 -21.86
C ASN A 261 13.57 0.54 -22.39
N LEU A 262 14.66 0.74 -23.15
CA LEU A 262 15.01 2.03 -23.71
C LEU A 262 14.24 2.38 -25.01
N GLU A 263 13.43 1.47 -25.53
CA GLU A 263 12.59 1.67 -26.72
C GLU A 263 11.18 2.19 -26.39
N LEU A 264 10.85 2.33 -25.08
CA LEU A 264 9.57 2.92 -24.69
C LEU A 264 9.46 4.35 -25.19
N PRO A 265 8.32 4.75 -25.78
CA PRO A 265 8.11 6.13 -26.19
C PRO A 265 8.13 7.06 -24.97
N LEU A 266 8.61 8.27 -25.17
CA LEU A 266 8.61 9.30 -24.13
C LEU A 266 7.44 10.28 -24.38
N PRO A 267 6.76 10.73 -23.33
CA PRO A 267 5.68 11.70 -23.47
C PRO A 267 6.24 13.04 -23.99
N ARG A 268 5.41 13.76 -24.76
CA ARG A 268 5.78 15.05 -25.35
C ARG A 268 6.02 16.16 -24.33
N GLN A 269 5.42 16.04 -23.15
CA GLN A 269 5.50 17.01 -22.06
C GLN A 269 6.02 16.36 -20.80
N CYS A 270 6.77 17.13 -20.01
CA CYS A 270 7.20 16.71 -18.68
C CYS A 270 6.00 16.60 -17.75
N VAL A 271 5.82 15.45 -17.12
CA VAL A 271 4.75 15.15 -16.18
C VAL A 271 5.32 15.05 -14.76
N LEU A 272 4.59 15.50 -13.76
CA LEU A 272 4.97 15.43 -12.35
C LEU A 272 6.35 16.07 -12.05
N GLY A 273 6.73 17.11 -12.79
CA GLY A 273 8.03 17.76 -12.64
C GLY A 273 9.23 16.87 -13.01
N THR A 274 9.02 15.84 -13.82
CA THR A 274 10.07 14.94 -14.32
C THR A 274 10.97 15.68 -15.31
N SER A 275 12.28 15.64 -15.12
CA SER A 275 13.25 16.23 -16.09
C SER A 275 13.38 15.34 -17.33
N THR A 276 13.93 15.91 -18.41
CA THR A 276 14.17 15.15 -19.66
C THR A 276 15.07 13.94 -19.43
N GLU A 277 16.05 14.05 -18.53
CA GLU A 277 16.99 12.97 -18.18
C GLU A 277 16.33 11.84 -17.40
N GLU A 278 15.25 12.14 -16.68
CA GLU A 278 14.49 11.18 -15.89
C GLU A 278 13.39 10.46 -16.69
N MET A 279 13.03 10.95 -17.86
CA MET A 279 11.85 10.46 -18.60
C MET A 279 11.91 8.97 -18.92
N ALA A 280 13.11 8.45 -19.31
CA ALA A 280 13.25 7.01 -19.57
C ALA A 280 13.03 6.16 -18.31
N LEU A 281 13.54 6.61 -17.17
CA LEU A 281 13.29 5.94 -15.89
C LEU A 281 11.82 6.03 -15.49
N MET A 282 11.19 7.18 -15.67
CA MET A 282 9.76 7.38 -15.42
C MET A 282 8.92 6.42 -16.27
N ALA A 283 9.17 6.36 -17.59
CA ALA A 283 8.44 5.48 -18.50
C ALA A 283 8.50 4.02 -18.02
N ASN A 284 9.68 3.53 -17.71
CA ASN A 284 9.87 2.16 -17.21
C ASN A 284 9.19 1.95 -15.84
N THR A 285 9.35 2.88 -14.90
CA THR A 285 8.71 2.80 -13.59
C THR A 285 7.19 2.73 -13.68
N VAL A 286 6.59 3.54 -14.56
CA VAL A 286 5.14 3.55 -14.82
C VAL A 286 4.70 2.23 -15.43
N VAL A 287 5.37 1.78 -16.49
CA VAL A 287 5.05 0.51 -17.17
C VAL A 287 5.18 -0.67 -16.22
N ASP A 288 6.27 -0.74 -15.44
CA ASP A 288 6.50 -1.87 -14.55
C ASP A 288 5.57 -1.85 -13.32
N SER A 289 5.17 -0.66 -12.84
CA SER A 289 4.14 -0.56 -11.80
C SER A 289 2.76 -1.02 -12.31
N MET A 290 2.40 -0.68 -13.55
CA MET A 290 1.20 -1.23 -14.21
C MET A 290 1.34 -2.74 -14.43
N THR A 291 2.51 -3.21 -14.87
CA THR A 291 2.77 -4.64 -15.05
C THR A 291 2.57 -5.42 -13.75
N ALA A 292 3.04 -4.88 -12.62
CA ALA A 292 2.88 -5.51 -11.33
C ALA A 292 1.41 -5.74 -10.97
N ILE A 293 0.57 -4.71 -11.11
CA ILE A 293 -0.86 -4.86 -10.79
C ILE A 293 -1.61 -5.73 -11.81
N LEU A 294 -1.28 -5.62 -13.10
CA LEU A 294 -1.88 -6.43 -14.14
C LEU A 294 -1.47 -7.91 -14.02
N PHE A 295 -0.28 -8.19 -13.51
CA PHE A 295 0.14 -9.57 -13.19
C PHE A 295 -0.72 -10.19 -12.09
N ALA A 296 -1.16 -9.42 -11.09
CA ALA A 296 -2.10 -9.92 -10.09
C ALA A 296 -3.47 -10.33 -10.71
N GLU A 297 -3.82 -9.78 -11.88
CA GLU A 297 -5.04 -10.14 -12.62
C GLU A 297 -4.82 -11.34 -13.55
N THR A 298 -3.75 -11.33 -14.36
CA THR A 298 -3.53 -12.28 -15.45
C THR A 298 -2.77 -13.53 -15.01
N HIS A 299 -1.98 -13.44 -13.94
CA HIS A 299 -1.00 -14.46 -13.52
C HIS A 299 0.06 -14.78 -14.59
N ASP A 300 0.15 -13.97 -15.66
CA ASP A 300 1.14 -14.06 -16.73
C ASP A 300 1.89 -12.73 -16.87
N LYS A 301 3.19 -12.73 -16.54
CA LYS A 301 4.05 -11.54 -16.57
C LYS A 301 4.17 -10.98 -18.00
N THR A 302 4.24 -11.86 -19.01
CA THR A 302 4.39 -11.43 -20.41
C THR A 302 3.13 -10.73 -20.90
N GLU A 303 1.96 -11.29 -20.62
CA GLU A 303 0.68 -10.68 -20.96
C GLU A 303 0.49 -9.34 -20.22
N ALA A 304 0.76 -9.32 -18.92
CA ALA A 304 0.68 -8.11 -18.11
C ALA A 304 1.59 -7.00 -18.63
N TYR A 305 2.85 -7.32 -18.97
CA TYR A 305 3.80 -6.36 -19.53
C TYR A 305 3.35 -5.83 -20.89
N GLN A 306 2.93 -6.71 -21.80
CA GLN A 306 2.41 -6.30 -23.12
C GLN A 306 1.19 -5.37 -22.99
N LYS A 307 0.28 -5.65 -22.05
CA LYS A 307 -0.86 -4.79 -21.77
C LYS A 307 -0.41 -3.43 -21.22
N ALA A 308 0.52 -3.40 -20.27
CA ALA A 308 1.07 -2.17 -19.72
C ALA A 308 1.77 -1.31 -20.80
N VAL A 309 2.57 -1.94 -21.66
CA VAL A 309 3.25 -1.24 -22.76
C VAL A 309 2.23 -0.64 -23.75
N ARG A 310 1.17 -1.36 -24.11
CA ARG A 310 0.10 -0.80 -24.97
C ARG A 310 -0.55 0.43 -24.36
N LEU A 311 -0.92 0.37 -23.07
CA LEU A 311 -1.51 1.50 -22.37
C LEU A 311 -0.57 2.70 -22.29
N TRP A 312 0.72 2.45 -22.11
CA TRP A 312 1.74 3.50 -22.13
C TRP A 312 1.87 4.14 -23.52
N HIS A 313 1.88 3.37 -24.61
CA HIS A 313 1.88 3.89 -25.98
C HIS A 313 0.65 4.77 -26.26
N GLU A 314 -0.53 4.33 -25.85
CA GLU A 314 -1.77 5.10 -25.98
C GLU A 314 -1.72 6.42 -25.22
N TYR A 315 -1.15 6.40 -24.00
CA TYR A 315 -0.92 7.61 -23.22
C TYR A 315 0.03 8.58 -23.94
N CYS A 316 1.16 8.11 -24.46
CA CYS A 316 2.14 8.95 -25.15
C CYS A 316 1.65 9.50 -26.50
N ALA A 317 0.64 8.88 -27.11
CA ALA A 317 0.06 9.29 -28.39
C ALA A 317 -0.95 10.45 -28.25
N ARG A 318 -1.47 10.69 -27.05
CA ARG A 318 -2.36 11.81 -26.73
C ARG A 318 -1.58 13.11 -26.60
#